data_94d96e6180a6b4a40dfa35c3eb98c79d
#
_entry.id   94d96e6180a6b4a40dfa35c3eb98c79d
#
_cell.length_a   1.000
_cell.length_b   1.000
_cell.length_c   1.000
_cell.angle_alpha   90.00
_cell.angle_beta   90.00
_cell.angle_gamma   90.00
#
_symmetry.space_group_name_H-M   'P 1'
#
loop_
_entity.id
_entity.type
_entity.pdbx_description
1 polymer ?
#
loop_
_entity_poly.entity_id
_entity_poly.type
_entity_poly.pdbx_seq_one_letter_code
_entity_poly.pdbx_strand_id
1 'polypeptide(L)'
;MTSENLIARPERAAHRRTLFRDDFAAGLRADGEDAPWLLKPAGALAQGDGVPRAVPGEGLVVDPVGVHPTTGEPCFAYGATPGAGDDHMLWRAIPRRFAASGLPGHDIGPDGALTVEAEIATEAFGMAAHPYGDAVTDPRGDLRLGAGALIAADVETRLVLNLSLTDSRVLALYERFSEPGRKNGFCRAVPVADRVPGQFHRLAITYDRAAGTARWSVDGREVLRVDRIGGHGPSDRGRLIDEGAPEADISPRQLLTGVCVFTLPGASGPDGGPALVSEDRPGPLGPWGQGVRLAARSFEVTAH
;
A
#
# COMPACT_ATOMS: atom_id res chain seq x y z
N MET A 1 21.60 -22.32 -48.63
CA MET A 1 20.60 -21.41 -48.02
C MET A 1 19.59 -22.32 -47.30
N THR A 2 19.82 -22.54 -46.03
CA THR A 2 18.95 -23.36 -45.16
C THR A 2 18.15 -22.39 -44.32
N SER A 3 16.83 -22.32 -44.56
CA SER A 3 15.86 -21.59 -43.73
C SER A 3 15.69 -22.30 -42.40
N GLU A 4 16.19 -21.71 -41.34
CA GLU A 4 15.85 -22.11 -40.00
C GLU A 4 14.41 -21.66 -39.69
N ASN A 5 13.54 -22.67 -39.57
CA ASN A 5 12.18 -22.50 -39.03
C ASN A 5 12.27 -22.13 -37.54
N LEU A 6 12.07 -20.86 -37.22
CA LEU A 6 11.76 -20.43 -35.86
C LEU A 6 10.37 -20.99 -35.49
N ILE A 7 10.36 -22.12 -34.79
CA ILE A 7 9.15 -22.63 -34.15
C ILE A 7 8.85 -21.70 -32.99
N ALA A 8 7.84 -20.84 -33.14
CA ALA A 8 7.29 -20.06 -32.05
C ALA A 8 6.89 -21.01 -30.90
N ARG A 9 7.49 -20.85 -29.73
CA ARG A 9 7.04 -21.58 -28.53
C ARG A 9 5.56 -21.23 -28.29
N PRO A 10 4.67 -22.23 -28.08
CA PRO A 10 3.29 -21.95 -27.75
C PRO A 10 3.29 -21.14 -26.43
N GLU A 11 2.59 -20.00 -26.41
CA GLU A 11 2.25 -19.30 -25.19
C GLU A 11 1.57 -20.31 -24.25
N ARG A 12 2.24 -20.67 -23.17
CA ARG A 12 1.63 -21.44 -22.09
C ARG A 12 0.50 -20.56 -21.55
N ALA A 13 -0.74 -20.97 -21.78
CA ALA A 13 -1.88 -20.41 -21.06
C ALA A 13 -1.59 -20.60 -19.56
N ALA A 14 -1.17 -19.53 -18.89
CA ALA A 14 -0.87 -19.57 -17.48
C ALA A 14 -2.16 -19.93 -16.75
N HIS A 15 -2.19 -21.08 -16.07
CA HIS A 15 -3.35 -21.50 -15.29
C HIS A 15 -3.49 -20.56 -14.10
N ARG A 16 -4.41 -19.61 -14.22
CA ARG A 16 -4.78 -18.72 -13.11
C ARG A 16 -5.36 -19.56 -11.97
N ARG A 17 -4.74 -19.49 -10.79
CA ARG A 17 -5.17 -20.18 -9.57
C ARG A 17 -5.41 -19.17 -8.45
N THR A 18 -6.63 -19.07 -7.95
CA THR A 18 -6.96 -18.28 -6.77
C THR A 18 -6.31 -18.90 -5.53
N LEU A 19 -5.51 -18.12 -4.82
CA LEU A 19 -4.83 -18.49 -3.58
C LEU A 19 -5.61 -18.01 -2.35
N PHE A 20 -6.26 -16.87 -2.47
CA PHE A 20 -7.09 -16.27 -1.43
C PHE A 20 -8.16 -15.39 -2.06
N ARG A 21 -9.36 -15.38 -1.48
CA ARG A 21 -10.46 -14.51 -1.91
C ARG A 21 -11.37 -14.21 -0.73
N ASP A 22 -11.83 -12.96 -0.65
CA ASP A 22 -12.90 -12.52 0.25
C ASP A 22 -13.74 -11.45 -0.46
N ASP A 23 -15.06 -11.53 -0.31
CA ASP A 23 -16.02 -10.54 -0.82
C ASP A 23 -16.52 -9.60 0.29
N PHE A 24 -15.99 -9.80 1.51
CA PHE A 24 -16.34 -9.04 2.70
C PHE A 24 -17.85 -8.97 3.03
N ALA A 25 -18.66 -9.85 2.45
CA ALA A 25 -20.10 -9.87 2.71
C ALA A 25 -20.45 -10.09 4.20
N ALA A 26 -19.57 -10.81 4.92
CA ALA A 26 -19.67 -11.02 6.38
C ALA A 26 -18.75 -10.07 7.19
N GLY A 27 -18.21 -9.01 6.58
CA GLY A 27 -17.19 -8.16 7.17
C GLY A 27 -15.83 -8.83 7.26
N LEU A 28 -14.92 -8.25 8.06
CA LEU A 28 -13.57 -8.77 8.24
C LEU A 28 -13.56 -9.83 9.36
N ARG A 29 -13.21 -11.07 9.02
CA ARG A 29 -13.04 -12.16 9.99
C ARG A 29 -11.56 -12.26 10.38
N ALA A 30 -11.18 -11.56 11.47
CA ALA A 30 -9.81 -11.51 11.98
C ALA A 30 -9.63 -12.16 13.37
N ASP A 31 -10.73 -12.51 14.05
CA ASP A 31 -10.71 -13.07 15.39
C ASP A 31 -10.66 -14.60 15.37
N GLY A 32 -9.87 -15.18 16.29
CA GLY A 32 -9.72 -16.63 16.43
C GLY A 32 -8.59 -17.23 15.60
N GLU A 33 -8.24 -18.48 15.94
CA GLU A 33 -7.11 -19.21 15.34
C GLU A 33 -7.30 -19.47 13.84
N ASP A 34 -8.53 -19.77 13.43
CA ASP A 34 -8.89 -20.11 12.04
C ASP A 34 -9.33 -18.90 11.21
N ALA A 35 -9.22 -17.69 11.76
CA ALA A 35 -9.62 -16.49 11.05
C ALA A 35 -8.79 -16.33 9.76
N PRO A 36 -9.42 -16.03 8.61
CA PRO A 36 -8.71 -15.91 7.34
C PRO A 36 -7.82 -14.66 7.25
N TRP A 37 -8.03 -13.69 8.14
CA TRP A 37 -7.28 -12.43 8.19
C TRP A 37 -6.46 -12.31 9.47
N LEU A 38 -5.36 -11.57 9.36
CA LEU A 38 -4.55 -11.10 10.47
C LEU A 38 -4.56 -9.58 10.49
N LEU A 39 -4.80 -8.98 11.66
CA LEU A 39 -4.50 -7.57 11.86
C LEU A 39 -3.02 -7.45 12.21
N LYS A 40 -2.31 -6.62 11.45
CA LYS A 40 -0.86 -6.37 11.59
C LYS A 40 -0.55 -4.89 11.46
N PRO A 41 -1.16 -4.04 12.33
CA PRO A 41 -0.75 -2.64 12.40
C PRO A 41 0.71 -2.53 12.85
N ALA A 42 1.29 -1.36 12.69
CA ALA A 42 2.54 -1.00 13.34
C ALA A 42 2.24 -0.16 14.59
N GLY A 43 3.21 -0.10 15.51
CA GLY A 43 3.08 0.69 16.74
C GLY A 43 2.41 -0.04 17.90
N ALA A 44 1.99 0.72 18.91
CA ALA A 44 1.54 0.21 20.20
C ALA A 44 0.10 -0.35 20.20
N LEU A 45 -0.63 -0.20 19.10
CA LEU A 45 -2.02 -0.64 18.99
C LEU A 45 -2.12 -2.07 18.49
N ALA A 46 -2.59 -2.99 19.31
CA ALA A 46 -2.72 -4.40 18.95
C ALA A 46 -3.60 -4.65 17.71
N GLN A 47 -4.64 -3.84 17.51
CA GLN A 47 -5.56 -3.94 16.37
C GLN A 47 -5.45 -2.74 15.40
N GLY A 48 -4.60 -1.77 15.71
CA GLY A 48 -4.44 -0.54 14.95
C GLY A 48 -5.51 0.50 15.24
N ASP A 49 -5.41 1.63 14.54
CA ASP A 49 -6.35 2.75 14.62
C ASP A 49 -7.43 2.59 13.54
N GLY A 50 -8.24 1.54 13.67
CA GLY A 50 -9.32 1.24 12.74
C GLY A 50 -10.33 0.28 13.32
N VAL A 51 -11.61 0.58 13.14
CA VAL A 51 -12.76 -0.24 13.58
C VAL A 51 -13.41 -0.85 12.35
N PRO A 52 -13.18 -2.14 12.06
CA PRO A 52 -13.81 -2.83 10.94
C PRO A 52 -15.27 -3.14 11.22
N ARG A 53 -16.13 -2.94 10.24
CA ARG A 53 -17.55 -3.33 10.27
C ARG A 53 -18.04 -3.77 8.89
N ALA A 54 -19.06 -4.63 8.85
CA ALA A 54 -19.74 -4.96 7.61
C ALA A 54 -20.82 -3.91 7.32
N VAL A 55 -20.86 -3.42 6.09
CA VAL A 55 -21.86 -2.46 5.61
C VAL A 55 -22.51 -3.00 4.34
N PRO A 56 -23.85 -3.20 4.31
CA PRO A 56 -24.54 -3.67 3.13
C PRO A 56 -24.23 -2.78 1.90
N GLY A 57 -23.79 -3.38 0.81
CA GLY A 57 -23.44 -2.70 -0.44
C GLY A 57 -22.03 -2.07 -0.49
N GLU A 58 -21.37 -1.91 0.66
CA GLU A 58 -19.99 -1.43 0.73
C GLU A 58 -18.99 -2.55 1.11
N GLY A 59 -19.47 -3.64 1.70
CA GLY A 59 -18.64 -4.73 2.19
C GLY A 59 -17.99 -4.42 3.52
N LEU A 60 -16.68 -4.52 3.61
CA LEU A 60 -15.88 -4.06 4.75
C LEU A 60 -15.79 -2.53 4.73
N VAL A 61 -16.08 -1.91 5.87
CA VAL A 61 -15.76 -0.50 6.13
C VAL A 61 -14.90 -0.42 7.38
N VAL A 62 -13.83 0.33 7.33
CA VAL A 62 -12.92 0.58 8.44
C VAL A 62 -12.89 2.08 8.71
N ASP A 63 -13.46 2.48 9.83
CA ASP A 63 -13.40 3.85 10.31
C ASP A 63 -12.22 4.01 11.30
N PRO A 64 -11.58 5.19 11.40
CA PRO A 64 -10.69 5.51 12.52
C PRO A 64 -11.36 5.29 13.88
N VAL A 65 -10.58 4.97 14.91
CA VAL A 65 -11.09 4.72 16.27
C VAL A 65 -11.66 5.97 16.92
N GLY A 66 -11.06 7.13 16.69
CA GLY A 66 -11.45 8.38 17.31
C GLY A 66 -12.57 9.11 16.59
N VAL A 67 -13.13 10.08 17.28
CA VAL A 67 -14.11 11.03 16.76
C VAL A 67 -13.66 12.44 17.09
N HIS A 68 -13.65 13.32 16.11
CA HIS A 68 -13.25 14.71 16.30
C HIS A 68 -14.25 15.43 17.22
N PRO A 69 -13.84 16.02 18.35
CA PRO A 69 -14.75 16.50 19.39
C PRO A 69 -15.66 17.66 18.93
N THR A 70 -15.24 18.41 17.91
CA THR A 70 -16.00 19.57 17.41
C THR A 70 -16.83 19.23 16.17
N THR A 71 -16.27 18.49 15.18
CA THR A 71 -16.98 18.21 13.93
C THR A 71 -17.79 16.93 14.00
N GLY A 72 -17.48 16.01 14.90
CA GLY A 72 -18.07 14.68 14.96
C GLY A 72 -17.59 13.72 13.87
N GLU A 73 -16.62 14.13 13.04
CA GLU A 73 -16.05 13.30 11.99
C GLU A 73 -15.12 12.23 12.54
N PRO A 74 -15.00 11.06 11.87
CA PRO A 74 -14.01 10.06 12.23
C PRO A 74 -12.59 10.64 12.16
N CYS A 75 -11.77 10.39 13.18
CA CYS A 75 -10.38 10.80 13.18
C CYS A 75 -9.49 9.75 13.85
N PHE A 76 -8.20 9.76 13.54
CA PHE A 76 -7.26 8.87 14.20
C PHE A 76 -7.15 9.21 15.69
N ALA A 77 -7.11 8.20 16.53
CA ALA A 77 -6.88 8.35 17.96
C ALA A 77 -5.40 8.58 18.28
N TYR A 78 -4.51 8.29 17.34
CA TYR A 78 -3.06 8.41 17.48
C TYR A 78 -2.51 9.33 16.42
N GLY A 79 -1.72 10.31 16.85
CA GLY A 79 -0.93 11.14 15.94
C GLY A 79 0.32 10.41 15.48
N ALA A 80 0.90 10.85 14.37
CA ALA A 80 2.22 10.41 13.97
C ALA A 80 3.26 10.81 15.03
N THR A 81 3.99 9.83 15.56
CA THR A 81 5.05 10.06 16.55
C THR A 81 6.38 10.15 15.83
N PRO A 82 7.12 11.27 15.93
CA PRO A 82 8.44 11.39 15.33
C PRO A 82 9.39 10.32 15.86
N GLY A 83 10.12 9.66 14.96
CA GLY A 83 11.16 8.70 15.32
C GLY A 83 10.68 7.31 15.74
N ALA A 84 9.39 7.03 15.66
CA ALA A 84 8.81 5.75 16.07
C ALA A 84 8.74 4.70 14.95
N GLY A 85 9.68 4.67 14.03
CA GLY A 85 9.79 3.61 13.01
C GLY A 85 8.54 3.46 12.14
N ASP A 86 7.91 2.28 12.18
CA ASP A 86 6.73 1.94 11.37
C ASP A 86 5.39 2.49 11.92
N ASP A 87 5.38 3.44 12.84
CA ASP A 87 4.16 4.02 13.43
C ASP A 87 3.28 4.79 12.44
N HIS A 88 3.69 4.86 11.19
CA HIS A 88 2.89 5.39 10.10
C HIS A 88 1.77 4.44 9.63
N MET A 89 1.88 3.14 9.87
CA MET A 89 0.88 2.14 9.49
C MET A 89 -0.20 2.03 10.56
N LEU A 90 -1.26 2.81 10.42
CA LEU A 90 -2.29 2.96 11.44
C LEU A 90 -3.19 1.73 11.55
N TRP A 91 -3.58 1.14 10.41
CA TRP A 91 -4.36 -0.08 10.37
C TRP A 91 -3.97 -0.93 9.16
N ARG A 92 -3.92 -2.26 9.33
CA ARG A 92 -3.61 -3.19 8.23
C ARG A 92 -4.21 -4.55 8.47
N ALA A 93 -4.88 -5.09 7.45
CA ALA A 93 -5.33 -6.48 7.39
C ALA A 93 -4.61 -7.21 6.26
N ILE A 94 -4.09 -8.41 6.57
CA ILE A 94 -3.41 -9.30 5.63
C ILE A 94 -4.03 -10.69 5.68
N PRO A 95 -4.13 -11.43 4.57
CA PRO A 95 -4.50 -12.85 4.60
C PRO A 95 -3.63 -13.64 5.59
N ARG A 96 -4.27 -14.50 6.39
CA ARG A 96 -3.54 -15.44 7.27
C ARG A 96 -2.96 -16.57 6.42
N ARG A 97 -1.94 -16.24 5.66
CA ARG A 97 -1.16 -17.15 4.84
C ARG A 97 0.32 -16.95 5.16
N PHE A 98 1.06 -18.06 5.18
CA PHE A 98 2.48 -18.05 5.47
C PHE A 98 3.19 -18.75 4.32
N ALA A 99 4.21 -18.11 3.79
CA ALA A 99 5.09 -18.66 2.79
C ALA A 99 5.98 -19.77 3.39
N ALA A 100 6.65 -20.52 2.56
CA ALA A 100 7.59 -21.56 2.97
C ALA A 100 8.74 -21.05 3.88
N SER A 101 9.01 -19.75 3.83
CA SER A 101 9.94 -19.06 4.73
C SER A 101 9.43 -18.92 6.18
N GLY A 102 8.13 -19.15 6.42
CA GLY A 102 7.47 -18.86 7.68
C GLY A 102 7.01 -17.40 7.83
N LEU A 103 7.32 -16.53 6.88
CA LEU A 103 6.84 -15.15 6.87
C LEU A 103 5.41 -15.07 6.31
N PRO A 104 4.60 -14.08 6.76
CA PRO A 104 3.29 -13.86 6.15
C PRO A 104 3.41 -13.58 4.67
N GLY A 105 2.59 -14.26 3.85
CA GLY A 105 2.57 -14.04 2.40
C GLY A 105 2.29 -15.31 1.61
N HIS A 106 2.38 -15.18 0.29
CA HIS A 106 2.17 -16.23 -0.71
C HIS A 106 3.48 -16.49 -1.45
N ASP A 107 3.86 -17.76 -1.57
CA ASP A 107 5.04 -18.15 -2.35
C ASP A 107 4.83 -17.87 -3.84
N ILE A 108 5.92 -17.49 -4.52
CA ILE A 108 6.00 -17.27 -5.95
C ILE A 108 7.12 -18.13 -6.50
N GLY A 109 6.77 -19.11 -7.33
CA GLY A 109 7.76 -19.96 -8.01
C GLY A 109 8.70 -19.14 -8.90
N PRO A 110 9.88 -19.69 -9.27
CA PRO A 110 10.84 -18.97 -10.11
C PRO A 110 10.27 -18.55 -11.48
N ASP A 111 9.36 -19.34 -12.03
CA ASP A 111 8.71 -19.07 -13.32
C ASP A 111 7.27 -18.54 -13.15
N GLY A 112 6.91 -18.08 -11.95
CA GLY A 112 5.55 -17.68 -11.60
C GLY A 112 5.36 -16.19 -11.49
N ALA A 113 4.08 -15.80 -11.48
CA ALA A 113 3.64 -14.44 -11.15
C ALA A 113 2.53 -14.47 -10.10
N LEU A 114 2.40 -13.39 -9.36
CA LEU A 114 1.34 -13.17 -8.38
C LEU A 114 0.62 -11.86 -8.69
N THR A 115 -0.70 -11.90 -8.67
CA THR A 115 -1.56 -10.71 -8.73
C THR A 115 -2.35 -10.61 -7.44
N VAL A 116 -2.30 -9.45 -6.80
CA VAL A 116 -3.28 -9.05 -5.78
C VAL A 116 -4.21 -8.00 -6.38
N GLU A 117 -5.51 -8.19 -6.17
CA GLU A 117 -6.54 -7.28 -6.64
C GLU A 117 -7.54 -7.00 -5.52
N ALA A 118 -8.02 -5.76 -5.44
CA ALA A 118 -9.10 -5.37 -4.53
C ALA A 118 -9.95 -4.26 -5.14
N GLU A 119 -11.24 -4.25 -4.81
CA GLU A 119 -12.12 -3.12 -5.09
C GLU A 119 -12.28 -2.32 -3.80
N ILE A 120 -11.62 -1.14 -3.74
CA ILE A 120 -11.55 -0.31 -2.55
C ILE A 120 -11.93 1.14 -2.84
N ALA A 121 -12.43 1.81 -1.81
CA ALA A 121 -12.66 3.24 -1.75
C ALA A 121 -12.06 3.83 -0.48
N THR A 122 -11.76 5.12 -0.49
CA THR A 122 -11.34 5.86 0.71
C THR A 122 -12.03 7.21 0.77
N GLU A 123 -12.16 7.73 1.98
CA GLU A 123 -12.60 9.07 2.29
C GLU A 123 -11.74 9.61 3.44
N ALA A 124 -11.15 10.78 3.28
CA ALA A 124 -10.30 11.40 4.28
C ALA A 124 -11.03 12.54 5.00
N PHE A 125 -10.77 12.68 6.29
CA PHE A 125 -11.39 13.67 7.17
C PHE A 125 -10.35 14.60 7.76
N GLY A 126 -10.73 15.85 7.99
CA GLY A 126 -9.91 16.83 8.69
C GLY A 126 -8.68 17.33 7.94
N MET A 127 -8.41 16.89 6.71
CA MET A 127 -7.16 17.16 5.99
C MET A 127 -6.89 18.66 5.80
N ALA A 128 -7.93 19.49 5.61
CA ALA A 128 -7.78 20.93 5.44
C ALA A 128 -7.35 21.66 6.72
N ALA A 129 -7.49 21.03 7.90
CA ALA A 129 -7.10 21.59 9.18
C ALA A 129 -5.65 21.23 9.58
N HIS A 130 -4.85 20.68 8.66
CA HIS A 130 -3.48 20.26 8.94
C HIS A 130 -2.63 21.42 9.51
N PRO A 131 -1.71 21.14 10.45
CA PRO A 131 -0.91 22.17 11.12
C PRO A 131 0.38 22.57 10.37
N TYR A 132 0.57 22.09 9.14
CA TYR A 132 1.86 22.17 8.44
C TYR A 132 2.01 23.39 7.52
N GLY A 133 1.02 24.30 7.48
CA GLY A 133 1.08 25.53 6.69
C GLY A 133 1.38 25.26 5.21
N ASP A 134 2.25 26.08 4.62
CA ASP A 134 2.61 26.02 3.20
C ASP A 134 3.42 24.77 2.80
N ALA A 135 3.81 23.92 3.75
CA ALA A 135 4.46 22.64 3.45
C ALA A 135 3.50 21.61 2.81
N VAL A 136 2.20 21.88 2.87
CA VAL A 136 1.13 21.08 2.24
C VAL A 136 0.26 22.02 1.41
N THR A 137 0.40 21.98 0.09
CA THR A 137 -0.35 22.84 -0.84
C THR A 137 -1.63 22.19 -1.39
N ASP A 138 -1.71 20.87 -1.37
CA ASP A 138 -2.88 20.08 -1.78
C ASP A 138 -3.24 19.06 -0.69
N PRO A 139 -3.94 19.47 0.39
CA PRO A 139 -4.25 18.56 1.50
C PRO A 139 -5.07 17.33 1.11
N ARG A 140 -5.84 17.41 0.03
CA ARG A 140 -6.67 16.28 -0.44
C ARG A 140 -5.88 15.25 -1.24
N GLY A 141 -4.76 15.67 -1.83
CA GLY A 141 -3.89 14.80 -2.64
C GLY A 141 -2.58 14.41 -1.97
N ASP A 142 -2.26 15.01 -0.82
CA ASP A 142 -0.99 14.77 -0.13
C ASP A 142 -1.01 13.45 0.64
N LEU A 143 -0.27 12.47 0.13
CA LEU A 143 -0.14 11.13 0.71
C LEU A 143 0.41 11.15 2.16
N ARG A 144 1.17 12.18 2.52
CA ARG A 144 1.77 12.30 3.84
C ARG A 144 0.75 12.48 4.95
N LEU A 145 -0.42 13.06 4.62
CA LEU A 145 -1.50 13.30 5.60
C LEU A 145 -2.32 12.05 5.87
N GLY A 146 -2.45 11.15 4.89
CA GLY A 146 -3.17 9.90 5.06
C GLY A 146 -3.72 9.33 3.77
N ALA A 147 -3.73 8.00 3.69
CA ALA A 147 -4.30 7.25 2.58
C ALA A 147 -4.74 5.86 3.01
N GLY A 148 -5.68 5.29 2.27
CA GLY A 148 -5.90 3.86 2.27
C GLY A 148 -5.26 3.21 1.06
N ALA A 149 -4.90 1.92 1.13
CA ALA A 149 -4.16 1.28 0.06
C ALA A 149 -4.37 -0.22 -0.08
N LEU A 150 -4.15 -0.70 -1.31
CA LEU A 150 -3.81 -2.07 -1.63
C LEU A 150 -2.29 -2.22 -1.57
N ILE A 151 -1.78 -3.20 -0.81
CA ILE A 151 -0.36 -3.42 -0.61
C ILE A 151 0.08 -4.82 -1.02
N ALA A 152 1.27 -4.91 -1.63
CA ALA A 152 2.06 -6.12 -1.79
C ALA A 152 3.49 -5.83 -1.36
N ALA A 153 4.08 -6.67 -0.50
CA ALA A 153 5.40 -6.42 0.05
C ALA A 153 6.20 -7.72 0.27
N ASP A 154 7.50 -7.63 0.16
CA ASP A 154 8.40 -8.70 0.58
C ASP A 154 9.37 -8.22 1.65
N VAL A 155 9.27 -8.82 2.83
CA VAL A 155 10.10 -8.47 3.99
C VAL A 155 11.58 -8.85 3.77
N GLU A 156 11.85 -9.94 3.03
CA GLU A 156 13.23 -10.40 2.80
C GLU A 156 14.00 -9.43 1.91
N THR A 157 13.40 -8.95 0.83
CA THR A 157 14.02 -7.99 -0.09
C THR A 157 13.70 -6.53 0.25
N ARG A 158 12.82 -6.32 1.24
CA ARG A 158 12.33 -5.00 1.69
C ARG A 158 11.57 -4.22 0.62
N LEU A 159 11.04 -4.93 -0.36
CA LEU A 159 10.25 -4.37 -1.45
C LEU A 159 8.83 -4.06 -0.97
N VAL A 160 8.31 -2.89 -1.34
CA VAL A 160 6.90 -2.54 -1.17
C VAL A 160 6.34 -2.02 -2.50
N LEU A 161 5.23 -2.60 -2.89
CA LEU A 161 4.41 -2.21 -4.04
C LEU A 161 3.02 -1.85 -3.49
N ASN A 162 2.52 -0.67 -3.87
CA ASN A 162 1.31 -0.16 -3.25
C ASN A 162 0.49 0.64 -4.30
N LEU A 163 -0.83 0.60 -4.19
CA LEU A 163 -1.76 1.54 -4.82
C LEU A 163 -2.51 2.27 -3.71
N SER A 164 -2.17 3.53 -3.54
CA SER A 164 -2.70 4.39 -2.47
C SER A 164 -3.80 5.28 -2.99
N LEU A 165 -4.84 5.47 -2.19
CA LEU A 165 -5.96 6.36 -2.44
C LEU A 165 -5.98 7.48 -1.41
N THR A 166 -5.68 8.70 -1.84
CA THR A 166 -6.01 9.94 -1.12
C THR A 166 -7.41 10.42 -1.55
N ASP A 167 -7.90 11.56 -1.08
CA ASP A 167 -9.20 12.07 -1.50
C ASP A 167 -9.30 12.43 -2.99
N SER A 168 -8.20 12.90 -3.58
CA SER A 168 -8.21 13.41 -4.94
C SER A 168 -7.38 12.60 -5.92
N ARG A 169 -6.55 11.64 -5.45
CA ARG A 169 -5.58 10.94 -6.31
C ARG A 169 -5.49 9.46 -6.01
N VAL A 170 -5.18 8.69 -7.07
CA VAL A 170 -4.60 7.34 -6.97
C VAL A 170 -3.11 7.47 -7.23
N LEU A 171 -2.29 6.92 -6.33
CA LEU A 171 -0.84 6.92 -6.45
C LEU A 171 -0.32 5.47 -6.51
N ALA A 172 0.54 5.18 -7.48
CA ALA A 172 1.29 3.94 -7.51
C ALA A 172 2.61 4.15 -6.75
N LEU A 173 2.83 3.36 -5.72
CA LEU A 173 4.01 3.46 -4.87
C LEU A 173 4.93 2.27 -5.13
N TYR A 174 6.20 2.59 -5.35
CA TYR A 174 7.30 1.66 -5.49
C TYR A 174 8.40 2.04 -4.51
N GLU A 175 8.70 1.12 -3.60
CA GLU A 175 9.59 1.41 -2.49
C GLU A 175 10.50 0.22 -2.17
N ARG A 176 11.69 0.52 -1.71
CA ARG A 176 12.56 -0.41 -1.02
C ARG A 176 13.04 0.22 0.27
N PHE A 177 12.70 -0.39 1.39
CA PHE A 177 13.15 0.07 2.70
C PHE A 177 14.67 -0.01 2.85
N SER A 178 15.22 0.89 3.64
CA SER A 178 16.62 0.88 4.07
C SER A 178 16.99 -0.42 4.78
N GLU A 179 18.24 -0.78 4.70
CA GLU A 179 18.80 -1.83 5.55
C GLU A 179 18.86 -1.35 7.00
N PRO A 180 18.69 -2.25 7.97
CA PRO A 180 18.83 -1.89 9.37
C PRO A 180 20.18 -1.19 9.63
N GLY A 181 20.11 0.02 10.22
CA GLY A 181 21.29 0.83 10.52
C GLY A 181 21.93 1.55 9.33
N ARG A 182 21.29 1.54 8.14
CA ARG A 182 21.76 2.26 6.96
C ARG A 182 20.64 3.15 6.41
N LYS A 183 21.03 4.30 5.85
CA LYS A 183 20.15 5.14 5.05
C LYS A 183 20.39 4.82 3.58
N ASN A 184 19.69 3.83 3.05
CA ASN A 184 19.84 3.36 1.66
C ASN A 184 18.50 2.89 1.09
N GLY A 185 17.40 3.49 1.52
CA GLY A 185 16.07 3.28 0.99
C GLY A 185 15.73 4.22 -0.17
N PHE A 186 14.66 3.90 -0.86
CA PHE A 186 13.97 4.81 -1.75
C PHE A 186 12.47 4.57 -1.71
N CYS A 187 11.69 5.62 -1.92
CA CYS A 187 10.24 5.54 -2.09
C CYS A 187 9.82 6.52 -3.18
N ARG A 188 9.03 6.02 -4.13
CA ARG A 188 8.41 6.80 -5.19
C ARG A 188 6.93 6.56 -5.18
N ALA A 189 6.13 7.62 -5.11
CA ALA A 189 4.68 7.58 -5.23
C ALA A 189 4.26 8.43 -6.44
N VAL A 190 3.90 7.77 -7.52
CA VAL A 190 3.57 8.42 -8.79
C VAL A 190 2.05 8.59 -8.87
N PRO A 191 1.51 9.83 -9.00
CA PRO A 191 0.10 10.04 -9.29
C PRO A 191 -0.26 9.40 -10.63
N VAL A 192 -1.24 8.50 -10.64
CA VAL A 192 -1.63 7.71 -11.84
C VAL A 192 -3.07 7.92 -12.28
N ALA A 193 -3.92 8.44 -11.41
CA ALA A 193 -5.28 8.84 -11.74
C ALA A 193 -5.82 9.87 -10.74
N ASP A 194 -6.76 10.70 -11.20
CA ASP A 194 -7.60 11.53 -10.34
C ASP A 194 -8.79 10.71 -9.84
N ARG A 195 -9.35 11.08 -8.68
CA ARG A 195 -10.52 10.43 -8.08
C ARG A 195 -11.33 11.39 -7.21
N VAL A 196 -12.48 10.92 -6.75
CA VAL A 196 -13.28 11.61 -5.73
C VAL A 196 -13.45 10.72 -4.48
N PRO A 197 -13.63 11.31 -3.28
CA PRO A 197 -13.86 10.57 -2.03
C PRO A 197 -15.01 9.58 -2.16
N GLY A 198 -14.88 8.40 -1.55
CA GLY A 198 -15.89 7.35 -1.56
C GLY A 198 -16.05 6.60 -2.89
N GLN A 199 -15.36 7.00 -3.94
CA GLN A 199 -15.39 6.29 -5.22
C GLN A 199 -14.59 4.99 -5.11
N PHE A 200 -15.23 3.87 -5.45
CA PHE A 200 -14.57 2.57 -5.55
C PHE A 200 -13.75 2.48 -6.83
N HIS A 201 -12.55 1.95 -6.69
CA HIS A 201 -11.65 1.59 -7.77
C HIS A 201 -11.24 0.14 -7.65
N ARG A 202 -11.18 -0.54 -8.79
CA ARG A 202 -10.57 -1.86 -8.89
C ARG A 202 -9.07 -1.69 -9.08
N LEU A 203 -8.31 -1.97 -8.04
CA LEU A 203 -6.87 -1.86 -7.99
C LEU A 203 -6.23 -3.23 -8.14
N ALA A 204 -5.15 -3.32 -8.91
CA ALA A 204 -4.39 -4.57 -9.02
C ALA A 204 -2.87 -4.28 -9.06
N ILE A 205 -2.11 -5.14 -8.39
CA ILE A 205 -0.66 -5.18 -8.45
C ILE A 205 -0.24 -6.58 -8.88
N THR A 206 0.51 -6.66 -9.97
CA THR A 206 1.06 -7.92 -10.47
C THR A 206 2.58 -7.87 -10.39
N TYR A 207 3.18 -8.84 -9.73
CA TYR A 207 4.60 -9.10 -9.77
C TYR A 207 4.86 -10.40 -10.52
N ASP A 208 5.66 -10.30 -11.57
CA ASP A 208 6.14 -11.41 -12.38
C ASP A 208 7.60 -11.69 -12.01
N ARG A 209 7.81 -12.80 -11.29
CA ARG A 209 9.13 -13.17 -10.81
C ARG A 209 10.07 -13.60 -11.94
N ALA A 210 9.54 -14.32 -12.93
CA ALA A 210 10.32 -14.78 -14.06
C ALA A 210 10.85 -13.61 -14.90
N ALA A 211 10.02 -12.60 -15.11
CA ALA A 211 10.39 -11.39 -15.85
C ALA A 211 11.12 -10.34 -14.99
N GLY A 212 11.06 -10.44 -13.65
CA GLY A 212 11.58 -9.42 -12.74
C GLY A 212 10.83 -8.10 -12.81
N THR A 213 9.52 -8.13 -13.15
CA THR A 213 8.72 -6.92 -13.41
C THR A 213 7.57 -6.76 -12.42
N ALA A 214 7.17 -5.52 -12.17
CA ALA A 214 5.92 -5.22 -11.47
C ALA A 214 5.03 -4.29 -12.29
N ARG A 215 3.71 -4.47 -12.17
CA ARG A 215 2.69 -3.68 -12.89
C ARG A 215 1.58 -3.28 -11.92
N TRP A 216 1.14 -2.04 -12.05
CA TRP A 216 0.00 -1.49 -11.31
C TRP A 216 -1.12 -1.18 -12.30
N SER A 217 -2.33 -1.58 -11.94
CA SER A 217 -3.52 -1.34 -12.75
C SER A 217 -4.63 -0.71 -11.92
N VAL A 218 -5.34 0.23 -12.51
CA VAL A 218 -6.54 0.88 -11.97
C VAL A 218 -7.67 0.68 -12.95
N ASP A 219 -8.79 0.14 -12.49
CA ASP A 219 -9.99 -0.12 -13.29
C ASP A 219 -9.71 -0.92 -14.58
N GLY A 220 -8.80 -1.90 -14.47
CA GLY A 220 -8.40 -2.78 -15.57
C GLY A 220 -7.36 -2.20 -16.54
N ARG A 221 -6.92 -0.95 -16.32
CA ARG A 221 -5.90 -0.30 -17.14
C ARG A 221 -4.55 -0.30 -16.41
N GLU A 222 -3.49 -0.75 -17.08
CA GLU A 222 -2.11 -0.61 -16.59
C GLU A 222 -1.74 0.90 -16.53
N VAL A 223 -1.30 1.35 -15.36
CA VAL A 223 -0.99 2.77 -15.08
C VAL A 223 0.47 3.02 -14.76
N LEU A 224 1.17 1.99 -14.26
CA LEU A 224 2.61 2.03 -14.01
C LEU A 224 3.20 0.65 -14.23
N ARG A 225 4.46 0.62 -14.68
CA ARG A 225 5.26 -0.59 -14.82
C ARG A 225 6.70 -0.32 -14.41
N VAL A 226 7.30 -1.28 -13.73
CA VAL A 226 8.73 -1.36 -13.43
C VAL A 226 9.27 -2.62 -14.08
N ASP A 227 10.16 -2.47 -15.05
CA ASP A 227 10.69 -3.59 -15.86
C ASP A 227 11.87 -4.31 -15.20
N ARG A 228 12.43 -3.72 -14.12
CA ARG A 228 13.50 -4.30 -13.34
C ARG A 228 13.29 -3.98 -11.86
N ILE A 229 12.84 -4.97 -11.11
CA ILE A 229 12.65 -4.83 -9.66
C ILE A 229 14.00 -4.70 -8.97
N GLY A 230 14.11 -3.70 -8.07
CA GLY A 230 15.35 -3.35 -7.37
C GLY A 230 16.10 -2.16 -7.98
N GLY A 231 15.78 -1.78 -9.24
CA GLY A 231 16.16 -0.48 -9.81
C GLY A 231 15.30 0.66 -9.26
N HIS A 232 15.69 1.91 -9.52
CA HIS A 232 14.99 3.10 -8.98
C HIS A 232 13.65 3.41 -9.66
N GLY A 233 13.23 2.61 -10.64
CA GLY A 233 11.98 2.81 -11.37
C GLY A 233 12.09 3.82 -12.52
N PRO A 234 11.02 3.97 -13.32
CA PRO A 234 11.08 4.65 -14.61
C PRO A 234 11.05 6.19 -14.54
N SER A 235 10.94 6.80 -13.39
CA SER A 235 10.67 8.24 -13.27
C SER A 235 11.29 8.86 -12.02
N ASP A 236 11.82 10.08 -12.17
CA ASP A 236 12.19 10.94 -11.05
C ASP A 236 10.97 11.62 -10.39
N ARG A 237 9.78 11.45 -10.96
CA ARG A 237 8.53 11.99 -10.40
C ARG A 237 8.09 11.21 -9.16
N GLY A 238 7.46 11.92 -8.23
CA GLY A 238 6.87 11.32 -7.03
C GLY A 238 7.90 10.79 -6.03
N ARG A 239 9.10 11.33 -6.02
CA ARG A 239 10.15 10.96 -5.07
C ARG A 239 9.76 11.42 -3.67
N LEU A 240 9.52 10.47 -2.77
CA LEU A 240 9.22 10.71 -1.34
C LEU A 240 10.44 10.46 -0.45
N ILE A 241 11.24 9.45 -0.79
CA ILE A 241 12.48 9.10 -0.09
C ILE A 241 13.53 8.78 -1.14
N ASP A 242 14.72 9.31 -0.98
CA ASP A 242 15.89 8.95 -1.78
C ASP A 242 17.14 9.12 -0.91
N GLU A 243 17.58 8.01 -0.37
CA GLU A 243 18.76 7.93 0.50
C GLU A 243 19.99 7.45 -0.28
N GLY A 244 19.97 7.53 -1.61
CA GLY A 244 21.08 7.09 -2.46
C GLY A 244 21.21 5.57 -2.52
N ALA A 245 20.09 4.83 -2.41
CA ALA A 245 20.11 3.38 -2.52
C ALA A 245 20.77 2.94 -3.84
N PRO A 246 21.74 2.00 -3.81
CA PRO A 246 22.23 1.41 -5.05
C PRO A 246 21.12 0.58 -5.70
N GLU A 247 21.07 0.56 -7.01
CA GLU A 247 20.29 -0.45 -7.72
C GLU A 247 20.74 -1.85 -7.32
N ALA A 248 19.82 -2.75 -7.18
CA ALA A 248 20.08 -4.15 -6.82
C ALA A 248 19.20 -5.08 -7.64
N ASP A 249 19.74 -6.23 -8.01
CA ASP A 249 18.94 -7.31 -8.58
C ASP A 249 18.29 -8.07 -7.41
N ILE A 250 17.00 -7.86 -7.24
CA ILE A 250 16.21 -8.57 -6.24
C ILE A 250 15.15 -9.42 -6.92
N SER A 251 14.84 -10.56 -6.35
CA SER A 251 13.83 -11.48 -6.88
C SER A 251 12.98 -12.01 -5.71
N PRO A 252 11.99 -11.23 -5.27
CA PRO A 252 11.06 -11.65 -4.24
C PRO A 252 10.49 -13.05 -4.55
N ARG A 253 10.63 -13.97 -3.61
CA ARG A 253 10.10 -15.33 -3.74
C ARG A 253 8.74 -15.51 -3.09
N GLN A 254 8.27 -14.46 -2.45
CA GLN A 254 6.98 -14.40 -1.76
C GLN A 254 6.50 -12.96 -1.71
N LEU A 255 5.20 -12.77 -1.55
CA LEU A 255 4.62 -11.45 -1.25
C LEU A 255 3.56 -11.57 -0.14
N LEU A 256 3.72 -10.78 0.90
CA LEU A 256 2.64 -10.36 1.78
C LEU A 256 1.71 -9.46 0.97
N THR A 257 0.41 -9.63 1.12
CA THR A 257 -0.61 -8.80 0.45
C THR A 257 -1.65 -8.34 1.46
N GLY A 258 -2.37 -7.26 1.19
CA GLY A 258 -3.41 -6.80 2.09
C GLY A 258 -3.98 -5.44 1.75
N VAL A 259 -4.80 -4.93 2.65
CA VAL A 259 -5.33 -3.56 2.65
C VAL A 259 -4.90 -2.83 3.92
N CYS A 260 -4.65 -1.54 3.81
CA CYS A 260 -4.15 -0.76 4.94
C CYS A 260 -4.59 0.70 4.90
N VAL A 261 -4.45 1.36 6.05
CA VAL A 261 -4.57 2.80 6.22
C VAL A 261 -3.27 3.30 6.87
N PHE A 262 -2.70 4.34 6.33
CA PHE A 262 -1.40 4.87 6.78
C PHE A 262 -1.27 6.37 6.58
N THR A 263 -0.23 6.94 7.19
CA THR A 263 0.28 8.31 6.97
C THR A 263 1.77 8.25 6.68
N LEU A 264 2.35 9.27 6.04
CA LEU A 264 3.79 9.34 5.76
C LEU A 264 4.39 10.71 6.11
N PRO A 265 4.17 11.24 7.31
CA PRO A 265 4.61 12.61 7.64
C PRO A 265 6.13 12.78 7.63
N GLY A 266 6.89 11.69 7.79
CA GLY A 266 8.35 11.68 7.70
C GLY A 266 8.90 11.63 6.27
N ALA A 267 8.05 11.44 5.27
CA ALA A 267 8.47 11.44 3.87
C ALA A 267 8.63 12.88 3.35
N SER A 268 9.52 13.05 2.36
CA SER A 268 9.66 14.31 1.62
C SER A 268 8.37 14.68 0.88
N GLY A 269 8.18 15.95 0.61
CA GLY A 269 7.06 16.40 -0.22
C GLY A 269 7.17 15.90 -1.66
N PRO A 270 6.05 15.83 -2.40
CA PRO A 270 6.00 15.28 -3.76
C PRO A 270 6.93 16.00 -4.76
N ASP A 271 7.28 17.26 -4.49
CA ASP A 271 8.19 18.07 -5.30
C ASP A 271 9.60 18.21 -4.67
N GLY A 272 9.98 17.28 -3.79
CA GLY A 272 11.26 17.33 -3.05
C GLY A 272 11.25 18.30 -1.88
N GLY A 273 10.08 18.79 -1.48
CA GLY A 273 9.90 19.59 -0.26
C GLY A 273 10.26 18.82 1.01
N PRO A 274 10.43 19.51 2.15
CA PRO A 274 10.82 18.86 3.39
C PRO A 274 9.74 17.92 3.92
N ALA A 275 10.15 16.94 4.72
CA ALA A 275 9.24 16.11 5.50
C ALA A 275 8.38 17.00 6.42
N LEU A 276 7.14 16.57 6.69
CA LEU A 276 6.23 17.29 7.60
C LEU A 276 6.69 17.15 9.05
N VAL A 277 7.31 16.01 9.38
CA VAL A 277 7.81 15.67 10.70
C VAL A 277 9.24 15.14 10.57
N SER A 278 10.14 15.58 11.43
CA SER A 278 11.51 15.11 11.54
C SER A 278 11.98 15.28 13.00
N GLU A 279 13.19 14.80 13.33
CA GLU A 279 13.79 15.00 14.66
C GLU A 279 13.87 16.49 15.02
N ASP A 280 14.25 17.34 14.04
CA ASP A 280 14.36 18.80 14.21
C ASP A 280 13.01 19.54 14.08
N ARG A 281 11.99 18.88 13.57
CA ARG A 281 10.63 19.39 13.40
C ARG A 281 9.65 18.35 13.91
N PRO A 282 9.46 18.25 15.23
CA PRO A 282 8.47 17.34 15.78
C PRO A 282 7.07 17.73 15.30
N GLY A 283 6.25 16.70 15.03
CA GLY A 283 4.85 16.91 14.69
C GLY A 283 4.03 17.45 15.85
N PRO A 284 2.72 17.68 15.63
CA PRO A 284 1.84 18.07 16.71
C PRO A 284 1.85 17.00 17.81
N LEU A 285 1.73 17.43 19.07
CA LEU A 285 1.76 16.56 20.26
C LEU A 285 0.54 15.59 20.36
N GLY A 286 -0.32 15.57 19.37
CA GLY A 286 -1.51 14.70 19.32
C GLY A 286 -2.20 14.76 17.97
N PRO A 287 -3.28 14.00 17.82
CA PRO A 287 -4.09 14.02 16.62
C PRO A 287 -4.68 15.42 16.42
N TRP A 288 -4.61 15.94 15.19
CA TRP A 288 -5.18 17.23 14.80
C TRP A 288 -6.53 17.09 14.08
N GLY A 289 -7.13 15.90 14.15
CA GLY A 289 -8.45 15.62 13.56
C GLY A 289 -8.39 14.92 12.21
N GLN A 290 -7.20 14.54 11.71
CA GLN A 290 -7.07 13.74 10.49
C GLN A 290 -7.65 12.35 10.69
N GLY A 291 -8.24 11.80 9.63
CA GLY A 291 -8.73 10.44 9.60
C GLY A 291 -8.88 9.93 8.18
N VAL A 292 -8.85 8.63 7.98
CA VAL A 292 -9.11 7.97 6.70
C VAL A 292 -10.02 6.78 6.93
N ARG A 293 -11.20 6.82 6.31
CA ARG A 293 -12.07 5.65 6.15
C ARG A 293 -11.61 4.86 4.95
N LEU A 294 -11.55 3.53 5.08
CA LEU A 294 -11.33 2.60 3.98
C LEU A 294 -12.57 1.72 3.84
N ALA A 295 -13.07 1.53 2.61
CA ALA A 295 -14.09 0.54 2.28
C ALA A 295 -13.54 -0.46 1.27
N ALA A 296 -13.91 -1.75 1.39
CA ALA A 296 -13.49 -2.80 0.47
C ALA A 296 -14.65 -3.76 0.16
N ARG A 297 -14.92 -3.98 -1.15
CA ARG A 297 -15.95 -4.92 -1.62
C ARG A 297 -15.40 -6.28 -1.98
N SER A 298 -14.13 -6.34 -2.36
CA SER A 298 -13.49 -7.60 -2.73
C SER A 298 -11.98 -7.53 -2.53
N PHE A 299 -11.39 -8.70 -2.31
CA PHE A 299 -9.96 -8.89 -2.27
C PHE A 299 -9.63 -10.28 -2.84
N GLU A 300 -8.69 -10.35 -3.77
CA GLU A 300 -8.28 -11.62 -4.36
C GLU A 300 -6.76 -11.67 -4.56
N VAL A 301 -6.16 -12.84 -4.30
CA VAL A 301 -4.76 -13.15 -4.63
C VAL A 301 -4.76 -14.32 -5.58
N THR A 302 -4.05 -14.17 -6.70
CA THR A 302 -4.01 -15.14 -7.78
C THR A 302 -2.56 -15.44 -8.19
N ALA A 303 -2.23 -16.72 -8.37
CA ALA A 303 -0.98 -17.14 -8.99
C ALA A 303 -1.20 -17.45 -10.50
N HIS A 304 -0.15 -17.20 -11.27
CA HIS A 304 -0.09 -17.46 -12.72
C HIS A 304 1.11 -18.30 -13.09
#